data_9b8a1980e42925a05ea223cdf56eaa24
#
_entry.id   9b8a1980e42925a05ea223cdf56eaa24
#
_cell.length_a   1.000
_cell.length_b   1.000
_cell.length_c   1.000
_cell.angle_alpha   90.00
_cell.angle_beta   90.00
_cell.angle_gamma   90.00
#
_symmetry.space_group_name_H-M   'P 1'
#
loop_
_entity.id
_entity.type
_entity.pdbx_description
1 polymer ?
#
loop_
_entity_poly.entity_id
_entity_poly.type
_entity_poly.pdbx_seq_one_letter_code
_entity_poly.pdbx_strand_id
1 'polypeptide(L)'
;MSLSGRLFSILLLCVQFIPPALASDEQRFADFGTCRLSSGASLKDCKIGYRTYGKLNEAKSNAILIPTWYGGSSQEHAYLADSQYINPDHFFIIIVDAIGNGVSVSPSNSQSQPLGQFPTFTITDMVSVQHRLLTEKLGITSLHAIVGLSMGAMQSLQWAVQYPGFATRYASIIGSPKLAAFDIINWSTRIKLMAWHLECQCQTPLEVMAAMRMLGQTPASLTETFDGLDVEAEIAKRAKSAQLPTGQTWNKIRQAQAMLAYNITEQFDNDLAKAANAINEKLLIIVSKGDRVVSPGPATALARLTDATLLELDKGCGHADPWCDAETFSNALREFLAE
;
A
#
# COMPACT_ATOMS: atom_id res chain seq x y z
N MET A 1 -52.20 23.78 52.63
CA MET A 1 -51.38 22.58 52.64
C MET A 1 -51.01 22.29 51.20
N SER A 2 -49.80 22.66 50.80
CA SER A 2 -49.30 22.58 49.44
C SER A 2 -48.30 21.42 49.38
N LEU A 3 -48.57 20.39 48.57
CA LEU A 3 -47.61 19.33 48.25
C LEU A 3 -46.87 19.70 46.95
N SER A 4 -45.60 20.00 47.07
CA SER A 4 -44.70 20.18 45.94
C SER A 4 -44.14 18.82 45.51
N GLY A 5 -44.58 18.34 44.33
CA GLY A 5 -44.01 17.16 43.68
C GLY A 5 -42.72 17.51 42.97
N ARG A 6 -41.61 16.93 43.36
CA ARG A 6 -40.32 16.98 42.61
C ARG A 6 -40.32 15.92 41.51
N LEU A 7 -40.34 16.37 40.25
CA LEU A 7 -40.02 15.50 39.11
C LEU A 7 -38.52 15.21 39.07
N PHE A 8 -38.18 13.95 39.22
CA PHE A 8 -36.81 13.43 38.93
C PHE A 8 -36.77 13.10 37.43
N SER A 9 -36.02 13.94 36.67
CA SER A 9 -35.69 13.62 35.28
C SER A 9 -34.56 12.57 35.25
N ILE A 10 -34.91 11.34 34.86
CA ILE A 10 -33.90 10.29 34.55
C ILE A 10 -33.35 10.56 33.18
N LEU A 11 -32.11 11.01 33.13
CA LEU A 11 -31.34 11.14 31.90
C LEU A 11 -30.93 9.73 31.43
N LEU A 12 -31.62 9.19 30.44
CA LEU A 12 -31.27 7.92 29.80
C LEU A 12 -30.04 8.17 28.92
N LEU A 13 -28.83 7.80 29.38
CA LEU A 13 -27.65 7.71 28.55
C LEU A 13 -27.87 6.56 27.56
N CYS A 14 -28.20 6.88 26.31
CA CYS A 14 -28.10 5.94 25.20
C CYS A 14 -26.63 5.64 24.92
N VAL A 15 -26.10 4.60 25.53
CA VAL A 15 -24.84 3.99 25.09
C VAL A 15 -25.13 3.36 23.73
N GLN A 16 -24.64 4.01 22.68
CA GLN A 16 -24.68 3.42 21.34
C GLN A 16 -23.74 2.21 21.34
N PHE A 17 -24.28 1.02 21.42
CA PHE A 17 -23.60 -0.23 21.14
C PHE A 17 -23.21 -0.20 19.66
N ILE A 18 -21.93 0.09 19.36
CA ILE A 18 -21.34 -0.18 18.04
C ILE A 18 -21.16 -1.70 18.03
N PRO A 19 -21.90 -2.46 17.18
CA PRO A 19 -21.69 -3.89 17.11
C PRO A 19 -20.26 -4.18 16.64
N PRO A 20 -19.60 -5.24 17.15
CA PRO A 20 -18.29 -5.63 16.69
C PRO A 20 -18.34 -5.86 15.17
N ALA A 21 -17.37 -5.30 14.44
CA ALA A 21 -17.27 -5.46 13.01
C ALA A 21 -17.16 -6.96 12.69
N LEU A 22 -18.24 -7.55 12.17
CA LEU A 22 -18.22 -8.90 11.62
C LEU A 22 -17.34 -8.88 10.38
N ALA A 23 -16.40 -9.82 10.28
CA ALA A 23 -15.60 -10.04 9.09
C ALA A 23 -16.51 -10.26 7.88
N SER A 24 -16.42 -9.42 6.89
CA SER A 24 -17.12 -9.59 5.63
C SER A 24 -16.16 -9.27 4.48
N ASP A 25 -16.16 -10.10 3.44
CA ASP A 25 -15.48 -9.83 2.16
C ASP A 25 -16.09 -8.63 1.42
N GLU A 26 -16.92 -7.86 2.07
CA GLU A 26 -17.63 -6.72 1.51
C GLU A 26 -16.74 -5.48 1.48
N GLN A 27 -16.78 -4.75 0.35
CA GLN A 27 -16.13 -3.45 0.24
C GLN A 27 -16.81 -2.44 1.15
N ARG A 28 -16.05 -1.88 2.08
CA ARG A 28 -16.49 -0.84 3.01
C ARG A 28 -15.83 0.48 2.68
N PHE A 29 -16.45 1.56 3.15
CA PHE A 29 -15.94 2.91 2.95
C PHE A 29 -16.02 3.73 4.23
N ALA A 30 -14.95 4.47 4.51
CA ALA A 30 -14.92 5.50 5.53
C ALA A 30 -14.91 6.87 4.85
N ASP A 31 -15.90 7.72 5.18
CA ASP A 31 -16.00 9.07 4.65
C ASP A 31 -15.40 10.06 5.66
N PHE A 32 -14.48 10.91 5.18
CA PHE A 32 -13.82 11.98 5.92
C PHE A 32 -14.18 13.37 5.39
N GLY A 33 -15.05 13.46 4.36
CA GLY A 33 -15.41 14.71 3.69
C GLY A 33 -14.22 15.33 2.97
N THR A 34 -13.36 16.02 3.71
CA THR A 34 -12.12 16.62 3.18
C THR A 34 -10.92 16.16 4.01
N CYS A 35 -9.87 15.71 3.33
CA CYS A 35 -8.59 15.41 3.94
C CYS A 35 -7.56 16.50 3.60
N ARG A 36 -6.83 16.98 4.60
CA ARG A 36 -5.71 17.90 4.39
C ARG A 36 -4.47 17.10 4.03
N LEU A 37 -3.82 17.47 2.94
CA LEU A 37 -2.57 16.87 2.50
C LEU A 37 -1.36 17.56 3.13
N SER A 38 -0.24 16.87 3.18
CA SER A 38 1.05 17.38 3.69
C SER A 38 1.52 18.64 2.95
N SER A 39 1.18 18.79 1.66
CA SER A 39 1.42 19.98 0.85
C SER A 39 0.59 21.21 1.25
N GLY A 40 -0.39 21.05 2.16
CA GLY A 40 -1.38 22.05 2.50
C GLY A 40 -2.61 22.08 1.58
N ALA A 41 -2.60 21.33 0.47
CA ALA A 41 -3.77 21.18 -0.39
C ALA A 41 -4.90 20.41 0.31
N SER A 42 -6.13 20.56 -0.18
CA SER A 42 -7.30 19.84 0.30
C SER A 42 -7.72 18.77 -0.71
N LEU A 43 -7.81 17.55 -0.26
CA LEU A 43 -8.40 16.44 -1.00
C LEU A 43 -9.87 16.35 -0.62
N LYS A 44 -10.75 16.77 -1.54
CA LYS A 44 -12.20 16.71 -1.39
C LYS A 44 -12.71 15.29 -1.66
N ASP A 45 -13.95 15.01 -1.23
CA ASP A 45 -14.58 13.68 -1.39
C ASP A 45 -13.73 12.57 -0.79
N CYS A 46 -13.02 12.85 0.32
CA CYS A 46 -12.02 11.97 0.92
C CYS A 46 -12.68 10.72 1.53
N LYS A 47 -12.95 9.75 0.67
CA LYS A 47 -13.56 8.48 0.99
C LYS A 47 -12.55 7.36 0.81
N ILE A 48 -12.33 6.56 1.86
CA ILE A 48 -11.32 5.50 1.89
C ILE A 48 -12.01 4.14 1.89
N GLY A 49 -11.69 3.33 0.89
CA GLY A 49 -12.13 1.95 0.78
C GLY A 49 -11.31 1.02 1.65
N TYR A 50 -11.94 0.00 2.20
CA TYR A 50 -11.26 -1.06 2.94
C TYR A 50 -12.11 -2.33 3.00
N ARG A 51 -11.46 -3.47 3.29
CA ARG A 51 -12.09 -4.75 3.61
C ARG A 51 -11.57 -5.25 4.95
N THR A 52 -12.34 -6.12 5.62
CA THR A 52 -11.91 -6.71 6.88
C THR A 52 -12.17 -8.21 6.89
N TYR A 53 -11.24 -8.97 7.48
CA TYR A 53 -11.33 -10.42 7.64
C TYR A 53 -11.00 -10.78 9.08
N GLY A 54 -11.54 -11.90 9.56
CA GLY A 54 -11.33 -12.34 10.93
C GLY A 54 -12.13 -11.51 11.96
N LYS A 55 -11.82 -11.68 13.23
CA LYS A 55 -12.53 -11.04 14.34
C LYS A 55 -11.56 -10.25 15.24
N LEU A 56 -11.87 -8.97 15.48
CA LEU A 56 -11.13 -8.17 16.45
C LEU A 56 -11.40 -8.69 17.86
N ASN A 57 -10.35 -8.99 18.62
CA ASN A 57 -10.49 -9.44 20.00
C ASN A 57 -10.86 -8.26 20.93
N GLU A 58 -11.30 -8.56 22.15
CA GLU A 58 -11.74 -7.55 23.13
C GLU A 58 -10.62 -6.56 23.49
N ALA A 59 -9.38 -7.03 23.57
CA ALA A 59 -8.21 -6.22 23.85
C ALA A 59 -7.75 -5.38 22.64
N LYS A 60 -8.33 -5.60 21.45
CA LYS A 60 -7.96 -4.98 20.17
C LYS A 60 -6.47 -5.16 19.80
N SER A 61 -5.84 -6.23 20.28
CA SER A 61 -4.41 -6.49 20.17
C SER A 61 -4.02 -7.35 18.96
N ASN A 62 -5.01 -7.90 18.21
CA ASN A 62 -4.78 -8.80 17.08
C ASN A 62 -5.05 -8.17 15.71
N ALA A 63 -5.07 -6.84 15.61
CA ALA A 63 -5.33 -6.17 14.35
C ALA A 63 -4.08 -6.07 13.48
N ILE A 64 -4.20 -6.42 12.20
CA ILE A 64 -3.16 -6.29 11.18
C ILE A 64 -3.67 -5.37 10.06
N LEU A 65 -2.85 -4.39 9.68
CA LEU A 65 -3.11 -3.50 8.55
C LEU A 65 -2.35 -3.97 7.31
N ILE A 66 -3.03 -4.00 6.17
CA ILE A 66 -2.43 -4.28 4.85
C ILE A 66 -2.75 -3.12 3.91
N PRO A 67 -1.83 -2.18 3.67
CA PRO A 67 -1.98 -1.16 2.63
C PRO A 67 -1.80 -1.78 1.24
N THR A 68 -2.62 -1.36 0.27
CA THR A 68 -2.53 -1.91 -1.10
C THR A 68 -1.31 -1.41 -1.86
N TRP A 69 -0.80 -2.23 -2.80
CA TRP A 69 0.29 -1.87 -3.72
C TRP A 69 -0.16 -0.90 -4.81
N TYR A 70 0.78 -0.47 -5.65
CA TYR A 70 0.55 0.44 -6.78
C TYR A 70 -0.55 -0.05 -7.72
N GLY A 71 -1.64 0.70 -7.77
CA GLY A 71 -2.81 0.41 -8.60
C GLY A 71 -3.59 -0.83 -8.21
N GLY A 72 -3.25 -1.49 -7.10
CA GLY A 72 -3.99 -2.64 -6.58
C GLY A 72 -5.16 -2.23 -5.69
N SER A 73 -6.12 -3.12 -5.55
CA SER A 73 -7.31 -2.96 -4.71
C SER A 73 -7.27 -3.89 -3.49
N SER A 74 -8.09 -3.60 -2.49
CA SER A 74 -8.27 -4.49 -1.33
C SER A 74 -8.81 -5.87 -1.74
N GLN A 75 -9.55 -5.96 -2.83
CA GLN A 75 -10.01 -7.24 -3.40
C GLN A 75 -8.83 -8.08 -3.93
N GLU A 76 -7.86 -7.46 -4.61
CA GLU A 76 -6.69 -8.18 -5.14
C GLU A 76 -5.73 -8.63 -4.03
N HIS A 77 -5.79 -8.00 -2.85
CA HIS A 77 -5.00 -8.38 -1.67
C HIS A 77 -5.70 -9.41 -0.77
N ALA A 78 -6.97 -9.76 -1.06
CA ALA A 78 -7.77 -10.65 -0.22
C ALA A 78 -7.13 -12.03 0.02
N TYR A 79 -6.30 -12.51 -0.92
CA TYR A 79 -5.56 -13.77 -0.78
C TYR A 79 -4.61 -13.80 0.42
N LEU A 80 -4.17 -12.62 0.91
CA LEU A 80 -3.32 -12.54 2.11
C LEU A 80 -4.11 -12.87 3.39
N ALA A 81 -5.43 -12.73 3.37
CA ALA A 81 -6.31 -13.10 4.48
C ALA A 81 -6.70 -14.58 4.41
N ASP A 82 -5.69 -15.45 4.34
CA ASP A 82 -5.79 -16.90 4.27
C ASP A 82 -4.78 -17.54 5.24
N SER A 83 -5.08 -18.72 5.74
CA SER A 83 -4.23 -19.46 6.68
C SER A 83 -2.82 -19.73 6.14
N GLN A 84 -2.64 -19.73 4.84
CA GLN A 84 -1.32 -19.84 4.20
C GLN A 84 -0.45 -18.62 4.49
N TYR A 85 -1.02 -17.42 4.63
CA TYR A 85 -0.29 -16.15 4.84
C TYR A 85 -0.60 -15.54 6.21
N ILE A 86 -1.81 -15.00 6.40
CA ILE A 86 -2.25 -14.35 7.63
C ILE A 86 -3.60 -14.95 8.03
N ASN A 87 -3.60 -15.84 9.02
CA ASN A 87 -4.79 -16.61 9.40
C ASN A 87 -5.87 -15.71 10.02
N PRO A 88 -7.06 -15.56 9.38
CA PRO A 88 -8.16 -14.75 9.88
C PRO A 88 -8.83 -15.33 11.15
N ASP A 89 -8.56 -16.58 11.52
CA ASP A 89 -9.03 -17.15 12.79
C ASP A 89 -8.27 -16.56 13.98
N HIS A 90 -7.03 -16.08 13.77
CA HIS A 90 -6.18 -15.51 14.81
C HIS A 90 -6.16 -13.98 14.75
N PHE A 91 -6.21 -13.40 13.57
CA PHE A 91 -6.01 -11.97 13.33
C PHE A 91 -7.26 -11.29 12.76
N PHE A 92 -7.45 -10.04 13.16
CA PHE A 92 -8.36 -9.14 12.51
C PHE A 92 -7.60 -8.35 11.44
N ILE A 93 -7.81 -8.68 10.19
CA ILE A 93 -7.05 -8.17 9.05
C ILE A 93 -7.84 -7.02 8.42
N ILE A 94 -7.19 -5.88 8.23
CA ILE A 94 -7.75 -4.68 7.60
C ILE A 94 -6.95 -4.40 6.34
N ILE A 95 -7.53 -4.59 5.17
CA ILE A 95 -6.91 -4.30 3.88
C ILE A 95 -7.44 -2.96 3.41
N VAL A 96 -6.57 -1.95 3.28
CA VAL A 96 -6.96 -0.57 2.97
C VAL A 96 -6.57 -0.20 1.55
N ASP A 97 -7.55 0.25 0.79
CA ASP A 97 -7.37 0.80 -0.55
C ASP A 97 -6.60 2.12 -0.48
N ALA A 98 -5.44 2.19 -1.10
CA ALA A 98 -4.63 3.40 -1.13
C ALA A 98 -5.33 4.53 -1.90
N ILE A 99 -5.11 5.78 -1.51
CA ILE A 99 -5.56 6.95 -2.28
C ILE A 99 -5.08 6.81 -3.73
N GLY A 100 -5.96 7.09 -4.67
CA GLY A 100 -5.62 7.07 -6.09
C GLY A 100 -5.66 5.69 -6.74
N ASN A 101 -6.15 4.62 -6.07
CA ASN A 101 -6.23 3.27 -6.67
C ASN A 101 -7.50 3.01 -7.49
N GLY A 102 -8.47 3.93 -7.46
CA GLY A 102 -9.76 3.79 -8.16
C GLY A 102 -10.91 3.28 -7.29
N VAL A 103 -10.63 2.74 -6.08
CA VAL A 103 -11.62 2.35 -5.07
C VAL A 103 -11.75 3.45 -4.01
N SER A 104 -10.66 3.80 -3.32
CA SER A 104 -10.59 5.02 -2.52
C SER A 104 -10.68 6.25 -3.40
N VAL A 105 -10.86 7.43 -2.81
CA VAL A 105 -10.87 8.69 -3.56
C VAL A 105 -9.69 8.77 -4.53
N SER A 106 -9.98 9.05 -5.80
CA SER A 106 -9.06 8.89 -6.92
C SER A 106 -9.39 9.86 -8.06
N PRO A 107 -8.45 10.17 -8.94
CA PRO A 107 -8.71 10.92 -10.17
C PRO A 107 -9.89 10.40 -10.98
N SER A 108 -10.11 9.07 -11.00
CA SER A 108 -11.17 8.43 -11.79
C SER A 108 -12.56 8.52 -11.18
N ASN A 109 -12.69 8.76 -9.87
CA ASN A 109 -13.97 8.72 -9.16
C ASN A 109 -14.30 9.99 -8.35
N SER A 110 -13.38 10.94 -8.20
CA SER A 110 -13.66 12.24 -7.59
C SER A 110 -14.56 13.10 -8.49
N GLN A 111 -15.64 13.62 -7.92
CA GLN A 111 -16.53 14.52 -8.62
C GLN A 111 -16.04 15.98 -8.53
N SER A 112 -15.43 16.32 -7.40
CA SER A 112 -14.97 17.69 -7.13
C SER A 112 -13.62 18.02 -7.75
N GLN A 113 -12.75 17.01 -7.95
CA GLN A 113 -11.36 17.17 -8.41
C GLN A 113 -10.99 16.02 -9.38
N PRO A 114 -11.68 15.87 -10.52
CA PRO A 114 -11.48 14.73 -11.42
C PRO A 114 -10.17 14.83 -12.20
N LEU A 115 -9.65 13.68 -12.61
CA LEU A 115 -8.53 13.54 -13.56
C LEU A 115 -7.30 14.34 -13.15
N GLY A 116 -6.79 15.19 -14.04
CA GLY A 116 -5.62 16.06 -13.81
C GLY A 116 -5.83 17.13 -12.75
N GLN A 117 -7.08 17.46 -12.36
CA GLN A 117 -7.39 18.38 -11.27
C GLN A 117 -7.23 17.73 -9.88
N PHE A 118 -7.13 16.40 -9.82
CA PHE A 118 -6.87 15.70 -8.56
C PHE A 118 -5.53 16.13 -8.00
N PRO A 119 -5.45 16.54 -6.71
CA PRO A 119 -4.20 17.02 -6.14
C PRO A 119 -3.14 15.92 -6.12
N THR A 120 -1.87 16.29 -6.19
CA THR A 120 -0.78 15.38 -5.87
C THR A 120 -0.82 15.09 -4.37
N PHE A 121 -0.55 13.85 -4.03
CA PHE A 121 -0.46 13.35 -2.67
C PHE A 121 0.82 12.51 -2.51
N THR A 122 1.17 12.17 -1.29
CA THR A 122 2.38 11.43 -0.93
C THR A 122 2.04 10.11 -0.22
N ILE A 123 3.04 9.25 -0.03
CA ILE A 123 2.91 8.06 0.84
C ILE A 123 2.61 8.51 2.29
N THR A 124 3.17 9.62 2.74
CA THR A 124 2.87 10.24 4.05
C THR A 124 1.37 10.57 4.20
N ASP A 125 0.75 11.10 3.14
CA ASP A 125 -0.69 11.38 3.14
C ASP A 125 -1.54 10.11 3.18
N MET A 126 -1.13 9.05 2.44
CA MET A 126 -1.80 7.75 2.50
C MET A 126 -1.79 7.19 3.92
N VAL A 127 -0.64 7.21 4.58
CA VAL A 127 -0.46 6.74 5.96
C VAL A 127 -1.27 7.58 6.95
N SER A 128 -1.30 8.91 6.77
CA SER A 128 -2.11 9.80 7.63
C SER A 128 -3.60 9.48 7.58
N VAL A 129 -4.13 9.18 6.40
CA VAL A 129 -5.55 8.85 6.25
C VAL A 129 -5.85 7.43 6.75
N GLN A 130 -4.93 6.49 6.60
CA GLN A 130 -5.04 5.14 7.20
C GLN A 130 -5.05 5.22 8.73
N HIS A 131 -4.20 6.05 9.33
CA HIS A 131 -4.20 6.29 10.76
C HIS A 131 -5.57 6.83 11.23
N ARG A 132 -6.14 7.80 10.51
CA ARG A 132 -7.49 8.31 10.80
C ARG A 132 -8.57 7.25 10.64
N LEU A 133 -8.47 6.37 9.61
CA LEU A 133 -9.38 5.24 9.46
C LEU A 133 -9.37 4.35 10.71
N LEU A 134 -8.19 3.97 11.18
CA LEU A 134 -8.03 3.11 12.35
C LEU A 134 -8.57 3.78 13.61
N THR A 135 -8.14 5.00 13.88
CA THR A 135 -8.43 5.70 15.16
C THR A 135 -9.85 6.28 15.20
N GLU A 136 -10.27 7.01 14.15
CA GLU A 136 -11.55 7.75 14.16
C GLU A 136 -12.75 6.88 13.76
N LYS A 137 -12.56 5.87 12.88
CA LYS A 137 -13.66 5.05 12.34
C LYS A 137 -13.74 3.66 12.92
N LEU A 138 -12.60 3.01 13.19
CA LEU A 138 -12.57 1.65 13.72
C LEU A 138 -12.25 1.59 15.22
N GLY A 139 -11.84 2.70 15.84
CA GLY A 139 -11.50 2.77 17.26
C GLY A 139 -10.32 1.86 17.63
N ILE A 140 -9.35 1.69 16.70
CA ILE A 140 -8.12 0.91 16.87
C ILE A 140 -6.98 1.89 17.08
N THR A 141 -6.32 1.79 18.23
CA THR A 141 -5.23 2.70 18.65
C THR A 141 -3.86 2.04 18.66
N SER A 142 -3.79 0.74 18.36
CA SER A 142 -2.54 0.00 18.19
C SER A 142 -2.78 -1.20 17.27
N LEU A 143 -1.72 -1.66 16.61
CA LEU A 143 -1.75 -2.81 15.71
C LEU A 143 -0.77 -3.89 16.17
N HIS A 144 -1.11 -5.14 15.93
CA HIS A 144 -0.18 -6.26 16.03
C HIS A 144 0.91 -6.13 14.96
N ALA A 145 0.52 -5.86 13.71
CA ALA A 145 1.47 -5.68 12.62
C ALA A 145 0.93 -4.77 11.50
N ILE A 146 1.86 -4.25 10.69
CA ILE A 146 1.56 -3.69 9.37
C ILE A 146 2.34 -4.50 8.33
N VAL A 147 1.63 -5.08 7.35
CA VAL A 147 2.21 -5.93 6.32
C VAL A 147 1.99 -5.28 4.96
N GLY A 148 3.06 -4.84 4.32
CA GLY A 148 2.99 -4.18 3.02
C GLY A 148 3.82 -4.88 1.94
N LEU A 149 3.29 -4.88 0.71
CA LEU A 149 3.99 -5.38 -0.48
C LEU A 149 4.20 -4.21 -1.46
N SER A 150 5.39 -4.07 -2.04
CA SER A 150 5.73 -3.04 -3.04
C SER A 150 5.42 -1.62 -2.52
N MET A 151 4.56 -0.83 -3.17
CA MET A 151 4.10 0.46 -2.64
C MET A 151 3.42 0.32 -1.25
N GLY A 152 2.78 -0.82 -0.96
CA GLY A 152 2.27 -1.12 0.39
C GLY A 152 3.40 -1.26 1.41
N ALA A 153 4.55 -1.80 1.01
CA ALA A 153 5.74 -1.88 1.86
C ALA A 153 6.38 -0.50 2.13
N MET A 154 6.34 0.40 1.14
CA MET A 154 6.73 1.80 1.35
C MET A 154 5.82 2.46 2.40
N GLN A 155 4.51 2.17 2.36
CA GLN A 155 3.56 2.64 3.37
C GLN A 155 3.85 2.02 4.74
N SER A 156 4.20 0.72 4.83
CA SER A 156 4.58 0.06 6.08
C SER A 156 5.80 0.72 6.72
N LEU A 157 6.86 1.00 5.95
CA LEU A 157 8.05 1.70 6.45
C LEU A 157 7.75 3.16 6.82
N GLN A 158 6.86 3.83 6.08
CA GLN A 158 6.41 5.19 6.44
C GLN A 158 5.65 5.19 7.76
N TRP A 159 4.81 4.18 8.03
CA TRP A 159 4.13 4.02 9.31
C TRP A 159 5.11 3.93 10.48
N ALA A 160 6.20 3.15 10.33
CA ALA A 160 7.20 2.96 11.37
C ALA A 160 7.86 4.28 11.81
N VAL A 161 8.10 5.20 10.86
CA VAL A 161 8.74 6.49 11.14
C VAL A 161 7.76 7.63 11.42
N GLN A 162 6.51 7.54 10.96
CA GLN A 162 5.50 8.60 11.12
C GLN A 162 4.69 8.42 12.40
N TYR A 163 4.40 7.18 12.78
CA TYR A 163 3.65 6.82 13.99
C TYR A 163 4.38 5.71 14.77
N PRO A 164 5.58 6.00 15.32
CA PRO A 164 6.36 5.01 16.06
C PRO A 164 5.54 4.45 17.25
N GLY A 165 5.64 3.16 17.49
CA GLY A 165 4.89 2.47 18.54
C GLY A 165 3.42 2.18 18.22
N PHE A 166 2.89 2.57 17.06
CA PHE A 166 1.49 2.27 16.71
C PHE A 166 1.27 0.80 16.33
N ALA A 167 2.27 0.15 15.75
CA ALA A 167 2.30 -1.29 15.53
C ALA A 167 3.50 -1.90 16.24
N THR A 168 3.40 -3.16 16.65
CA THR A 168 4.54 -3.88 17.27
C THR A 168 5.49 -4.48 16.25
N ARG A 169 5.06 -4.61 15.00
CA ARG A 169 5.79 -5.24 13.88
C ARG A 169 5.51 -4.56 12.56
N TYR A 170 6.52 -4.47 11.72
CA TYR A 170 6.41 -3.97 10.35
C TYR A 170 7.04 -4.96 9.38
N ALA A 171 6.28 -5.40 8.37
CA ALA A 171 6.79 -6.21 7.27
C ALA A 171 6.83 -5.38 5.98
N SER A 172 8.02 -5.25 5.42
CA SER A 172 8.30 -4.60 4.13
C SER A 172 8.71 -5.65 3.10
N ILE A 173 7.81 -6.02 2.20
CA ILE A 173 7.99 -7.08 1.22
C ILE A 173 8.17 -6.44 -0.15
N ILE A 174 9.33 -6.67 -0.81
CA ILE A 174 9.68 -6.09 -2.12
C ILE A 174 9.45 -4.56 -2.19
N GLY A 175 9.70 -3.88 -1.09
CA GLY A 175 9.59 -2.42 -0.95
C GLY A 175 10.95 -1.76 -0.76
N SER A 176 10.92 -0.47 -0.45
CA SER A 176 12.14 0.32 -0.26
C SER A 176 11.89 1.47 0.71
N PRO A 177 12.87 1.89 1.53
CA PRO A 177 12.78 3.11 2.35
C PRO A 177 12.83 4.40 1.52
N LYS A 178 13.43 4.34 0.33
CA LYS A 178 13.49 5.38 -0.70
C LYS A 178 13.82 4.73 -2.05
N LEU A 179 13.43 5.36 -3.14
CA LEU A 179 13.75 4.85 -4.47
C LEU A 179 15.24 5.03 -4.81
N ALA A 180 15.83 4.02 -5.44
CA ALA A 180 17.15 4.11 -6.04
C ALA A 180 17.10 4.89 -7.37
N ALA A 181 18.28 5.30 -7.89
CA ALA A 181 18.35 6.04 -9.14
C ALA A 181 17.70 5.29 -10.32
N PHE A 182 17.90 3.97 -10.40
CA PHE A 182 17.25 3.12 -11.39
C PHE A 182 15.72 3.21 -11.32
N ASP A 183 15.16 3.12 -10.11
CA ASP A 183 13.72 3.18 -9.88
C ASP A 183 13.17 4.56 -10.27
N ILE A 184 13.88 5.63 -9.92
CA ILE A 184 13.51 7.00 -10.27
C ILE A 184 13.45 7.17 -11.79
N ILE A 185 14.46 6.69 -12.53
CA ILE A 185 14.47 6.72 -14.00
C ILE A 185 13.27 5.93 -14.55
N ASN A 186 13.07 4.70 -14.10
CA ASN A 186 11.98 3.81 -14.54
C ASN A 186 10.61 4.46 -14.30
N TRP A 187 10.31 4.88 -13.08
CA TRP A 187 9.02 5.45 -12.72
C TRP A 187 8.76 6.82 -13.35
N SER A 188 9.78 7.68 -13.45
CA SER A 188 9.68 8.96 -14.16
C SER A 188 9.38 8.76 -15.64
N THR A 189 10.01 7.77 -16.29
CA THR A 189 9.75 7.45 -17.69
C THR A 189 8.32 6.93 -17.88
N ARG A 190 7.84 6.05 -16.99
CA ARG A 190 6.46 5.54 -17.05
C ARG A 190 5.42 6.68 -16.93
N ILE A 191 5.63 7.64 -16.04
CA ILE A 191 4.74 8.82 -15.92
C ILE A 191 4.70 9.61 -17.22
N LYS A 192 5.86 9.87 -17.83
CA LYS A 192 5.95 10.59 -19.11
C LYS A 192 5.25 9.85 -20.23
N LEU A 193 5.40 8.53 -20.31
CA LEU A 193 4.72 7.71 -21.31
C LEU A 193 3.20 7.70 -21.11
N MET A 194 2.73 7.61 -19.86
CA MET A 194 1.30 7.70 -19.56
C MET A 194 0.72 9.09 -19.92
N ALA A 195 1.45 10.16 -19.60
CA ALA A 195 1.06 11.51 -19.97
C ALA A 195 1.02 11.69 -21.50
N TRP A 196 2.04 11.21 -22.21
CA TRP A 196 2.08 11.25 -23.67
C TRP A 196 0.91 10.45 -24.29
N HIS A 197 0.60 9.25 -23.77
CA HIS A 197 -0.57 8.49 -24.21
C HIS A 197 -1.89 9.28 -24.04
N LEU A 198 -2.05 9.99 -22.92
CA LEU A 198 -3.23 10.83 -22.69
C LEU A 198 -3.34 12.00 -23.67
N GLU A 199 -2.22 12.57 -24.10
CA GLU A 199 -2.16 13.68 -25.05
C GLU A 199 -2.41 13.20 -26.49
N CYS A 200 -1.67 12.18 -26.95
CA CYS A 200 -1.74 11.72 -28.33
C CYS A 200 -2.90 10.77 -28.62
N GLN A 201 -3.48 10.13 -27.62
CA GLN A 201 -4.46 9.05 -27.77
C GLN A 201 -3.95 7.91 -28.70
N CYS A 202 -2.64 7.67 -28.73
CA CYS A 202 -1.95 6.74 -29.60
C CYS A 202 -1.36 5.56 -28.85
N GLN A 203 -1.02 4.46 -29.56
CA GLN A 203 -0.53 3.21 -28.96
C GLN A 203 0.97 3.23 -28.62
N THR A 204 1.78 4.00 -29.36
CA THR A 204 3.25 3.99 -29.21
C THR A 204 3.75 4.14 -27.77
N PRO A 205 3.23 5.07 -26.94
CA PRO A 205 3.67 5.14 -25.52
C PRO A 205 3.34 3.88 -24.73
N LEU A 206 2.25 3.18 -25.03
CA LEU A 206 1.87 1.93 -24.38
C LEU A 206 2.76 0.78 -24.81
N GLU A 207 3.19 0.73 -26.08
CA GLU A 207 4.16 -0.25 -26.58
C GLU A 207 5.53 -0.09 -25.92
N VAL A 208 6.04 1.14 -25.82
CA VAL A 208 7.28 1.43 -25.08
C VAL A 208 7.14 1.01 -23.60
N MET A 209 6.00 1.30 -22.99
CA MET A 209 5.75 0.93 -21.59
C MET A 209 5.62 -0.59 -21.42
N ALA A 210 5.06 -1.31 -22.40
CA ALA A 210 4.99 -2.78 -22.40
C ALA A 210 6.41 -3.38 -22.51
N ALA A 211 7.24 -2.88 -23.42
CA ALA A 211 8.64 -3.29 -23.56
C ALA A 211 9.43 -3.03 -22.27
N MET A 212 9.27 -1.86 -21.66
CA MET A 212 9.91 -1.57 -20.36
C MET A 212 9.47 -2.53 -19.24
N ARG A 213 8.21 -2.97 -19.22
CA ARG A 213 7.73 -3.97 -18.25
C ARG A 213 8.37 -5.33 -18.49
N MET A 214 8.54 -5.73 -19.75
CA MET A 214 9.22 -6.99 -20.10
C MET A 214 10.69 -6.93 -19.64
N LEU A 215 11.39 -5.80 -19.86
CA LEU A 215 12.74 -5.59 -19.38
C LEU A 215 12.86 -5.55 -17.84
N GLY A 216 11.77 -5.53 -17.11
CA GLY A 216 11.72 -5.73 -15.66
C GLY A 216 12.05 -7.16 -15.22
N GLN A 217 12.02 -8.14 -16.13
CA GLN A 217 12.48 -9.50 -15.92
C GLN A 217 14.01 -9.62 -16.10
N THR A 218 14.59 -10.73 -15.65
CA THR A 218 15.99 -11.02 -15.93
C THR A 218 16.20 -11.40 -17.40
N PRO A 219 17.37 -11.16 -18.01
CA PRO A 219 17.64 -11.59 -19.39
C PRO A 219 17.42 -13.10 -19.61
N ALA A 220 17.79 -13.93 -18.65
CA ALA A 220 17.57 -15.37 -18.72
C ALA A 220 16.07 -15.73 -18.77
N SER A 221 15.26 -15.13 -17.87
CA SER A 221 13.81 -15.31 -17.85
C SER A 221 13.14 -14.80 -19.14
N LEU A 222 13.61 -13.67 -19.69
CA LEU A 222 13.14 -13.17 -20.98
C LEU A 222 13.41 -14.16 -22.11
N THR A 223 14.63 -14.69 -22.19
CA THR A 223 15.01 -15.67 -23.22
C THR A 223 14.13 -16.92 -23.11
N GLU A 224 13.97 -17.48 -21.90
CA GLU A 224 13.13 -18.65 -21.68
C GLU A 224 11.67 -18.40 -22.06
N THR A 225 11.13 -17.22 -21.70
CA THR A 225 9.71 -16.90 -21.92
C THR A 225 9.37 -16.62 -23.39
N PHE A 226 10.32 -15.98 -24.13
CA PHE A 226 10.04 -15.45 -25.47
C PHE A 226 10.84 -16.12 -26.59
N ASP A 227 11.62 -17.18 -26.30
CA ASP A 227 12.34 -17.92 -27.31
C ASP A 227 11.37 -18.49 -28.37
N GLY A 228 11.67 -18.27 -29.64
CA GLY A 228 10.84 -18.67 -30.76
C GLY A 228 9.53 -17.90 -30.96
N LEU A 229 9.24 -16.86 -30.19
CA LEU A 229 8.07 -15.99 -30.34
C LEU A 229 8.40 -14.73 -31.16
N ASP A 230 7.38 -14.17 -31.82
CA ASP A 230 7.45 -12.81 -32.39
C ASP A 230 7.34 -11.79 -31.25
N VAL A 231 8.47 -11.29 -30.80
CA VAL A 231 8.59 -10.37 -29.66
C VAL A 231 7.88 -9.03 -29.93
N GLU A 232 7.92 -8.52 -31.16
CA GLU A 232 7.23 -7.28 -31.53
C GLU A 232 5.70 -7.45 -31.45
N ALA A 233 5.17 -8.57 -31.96
CA ALA A 233 3.76 -8.88 -31.82
C ALA A 233 3.33 -9.04 -30.36
N GLU A 234 4.18 -9.61 -29.50
CA GLU A 234 3.90 -9.76 -28.07
C GLU A 234 3.92 -8.40 -27.34
N ILE A 235 4.83 -7.48 -27.70
CA ILE A 235 4.83 -6.10 -27.20
C ILE A 235 3.51 -5.41 -27.56
N ALA A 236 3.09 -5.46 -28.83
CA ALA A 236 1.85 -4.84 -29.30
C ALA A 236 0.61 -5.42 -28.59
N LYS A 237 0.56 -6.73 -28.40
CA LYS A 237 -0.50 -7.43 -27.65
C LYS A 237 -0.57 -6.96 -26.19
N ARG A 238 0.57 -6.86 -25.52
CA ARG A 238 0.66 -6.38 -24.12
C ARG A 238 0.31 -4.90 -24.00
N ALA A 239 0.68 -4.08 -24.97
CA ALA A 239 0.31 -2.67 -25.02
C ALA A 239 -1.21 -2.51 -25.11
N LYS A 240 -1.86 -3.28 -26.00
CA LYS A 240 -3.32 -3.27 -26.16
C LYS A 240 -4.05 -3.70 -24.87
N SER A 241 -3.57 -4.75 -24.21
CA SER A 241 -4.16 -5.21 -22.94
C SER A 241 -3.87 -4.29 -21.76
N ALA A 242 -2.85 -3.43 -21.85
CA ALA A 242 -2.49 -2.44 -20.83
C ALA A 242 -3.21 -1.09 -21.00
N GLN A 243 -4.00 -0.93 -22.07
CA GLN A 243 -4.77 0.29 -22.29
C GLN A 243 -5.82 0.45 -21.18
N LEU A 244 -5.80 1.61 -20.55
CA LEU A 244 -6.70 1.94 -19.45
C LEU A 244 -7.58 3.14 -19.84
N PRO A 245 -8.80 3.24 -19.30
CA PRO A 245 -9.58 4.47 -19.35
C PRO A 245 -8.79 5.66 -18.82
N THR A 246 -9.02 6.84 -19.35
CA THR A 246 -8.34 8.09 -18.98
C THR A 246 -8.24 8.30 -17.48
N GLY A 247 -9.34 8.07 -16.74
CA GLY A 247 -9.35 8.20 -15.28
C GLY A 247 -8.41 7.22 -14.57
N GLN A 248 -8.34 5.98 -15.02
CA GLN A 248 -7.45 4.98 -14.45
C GLN A 248 -5.98 5.28 -14.79
N THR A 249 -5.70 5.84 -15.96
CA THR A 249 -4.36 6.31 -16.31
C THR A 249 -3.92 7.44 -15.37
N TRP A 250 -4.80 8.40 -15.04
CA TRP A 250 -4.53 9.42 -14.05
C TRP A 250 -4.33 8.86 -12.63
N ASN A 251 -5.07 7.82 -12.25
CA ASN A 251 -4.85 7.10 -10.98
C ASN A 251 -3.40 6.60 -10.91
N LYS A 252 -2.94 5.92 -11.95
CA LYS A 252 -1.56 5.40 -12.04
C LYS A 252 -0.52 6.52 -11.99
N ILE A 253 -0.75 7.62 -12.69
CA ILE A 253 0.16 8.78 -12.66
C ILE A 253 0.28 9.32 -11.24
N ARG A 254 -0.83 9.57 -10.54
CA ARG A 254 -0.81 10.15 -9.19
C ARG A 254 -0.13 9.25 -8.15
N GLN A 255 -0.40 7.94 -8.18
CA GLN A 255 0.29 7.00 -7.30
C GLN A 255 1.79 6.88 -7.62
N ALA A 256 2.18 6.87 -8.90
CA ALA A 256 3.59 6.87 -9.30
C ALA A 256 4.31 8.15 -8.83
N GLN A 257 3.64 9.32 -8.89
CA GLN A 257 4.16 10.57 -8.34
C GLN A 257 4.37 10.49 -6.82
N ALA A 258 3.44 9.85 -6.09
CA ALA A 258 3.58 9.63 -4.66
C ALA A 258 4.78 8.72 -4.32
N MET A 259 5.03 7.68 -5.13
CA MET A 259 6.21 6.82 -4.97
C MET A 259 7.51 7.56 -5.28
N LEU A 260 7.55 8.41 -6.31
CA LEU A 260 8.74 9.21 -6.66
C LEU A 260 9.09 10.23 -5.58
N ALA A 261 8.10 10.79 -4.90
CA ALA A 261 8.29 11.73 -3.81
C ALA A 261 8.61 11.05 -2.46
N TYR A 262 8.60 9.70 -2.42
CA TYR A 262 8.74 8.95 -1.18
C TYR A 262 10.18 8.79 -0.73
N ASN A 263 10.44 9.17 0.53
CA ASN A 263 11.72 8.99 1.20
C ASN A 263 11.51 9.07 2.73
N ILE A 264 11.63 7.95 3.45
CA ILE A 264 11.48 7.95 4.91
C ILE A 264 12.57 8.76 5.62
N THR A 265 13.69 9.02 4.96
CA THR A 265 14.83 9.72 5.57
C THR A 265 14.71 11.24 5.53
N GLU A 266 13.70 11.79 4.84
CA GLU A 266 13.53 13.24 4.66
C GLU A 266 13.45 13.98 6.01
N GLN A 267 12.68 13.47 6.95
CA GLN A 267 12.56 14.06 8.29
C GLN A 267 13.79 13.80 9.20
N PHE A 268 14.79 13.08 8.71
CA PHE A 268 16.02 12.70 9.40
C PHE A 268 17.27 13.24 8.68
N ASP A 269 17.18 14.43 8.10
CA ASP A 269 18.26 15.08 7.34
C ASP A 269 18.77 14.26 6.15
N ASN A 270 17.92 13.43 5.55
CA ASN A 270 18.24 12.44 4.52
C ASN A 270 19.26 11.35 4.93
N ASP A 271 19.41 11.13 6.23
CA ASP A 271 20.31 10.13 6.81
C ASP A 271 19.55 8.83 7.12
N LEU A 272 19.93 7.75 6.43
CA LEU A 272 19.29 6.43 6.60
C LEU A 272 19.57 5.83 7.98
N ALA A 273 20.73 6.10 8.58
CA ALA A 273 21.05 5.58 9.91
C ALA A 273 20.21 6.25 10.99
N LYS A 274 19.95 7.57 10.87
CA LYS A 274 19.02 8.26 11.77
C LYS A 274 17.60 7.73 11.63
N ALA A 275 17.13 7.48 10.41
CA ALA A 275 15.81 6.90 10.16
C ALA A 275 15.73 5.46 10.71
N ALA A 276 16.76 4.64 10.53
CA ALA A 276 16.86 3.30 11.08
C ALA A 276 16.77 3.30 12.61
N ASN A 277 17.49 4.20 13.26
CA ASN A 277 17.49 4.34 14.74
C ASN A 277 16.14 4.81 15.30
N ALA A 278 15.24 5.34 14.48
CA ALA A 278 13.89 5.71 14.89
C ALA A 278 12.90 4.53 14.84
N ILE A 279 13.27 3.40 14.22
CA ILE A 279 12.46 2.18 14.15
C ILE A 279 12.93 1.25 15.25
N ASN A 280 12.13 1.13 16.32
CA ASN A 280 12.44 0.31 17.48
C ASN A 280 11.65 -1.01 17.52
N GLU A 281 10.68 -1.15 16.64
CA GLU A 281 9.79 -2.29 16.57
C GLU A 281 10.42 -3.41 15.71
N LYS A 282 9.86 -4.62 15.82
CA LYS A 282 10.29 -5.75 14.98
C LYS A 282 10.09 -5.41 13.50
N LEU A 283 11.09 -5.68 12.70
CA LEU A 283 11.07 -5.40 11.27
C LEU A 283 11.43 -6.64 10.46
N LEU A 284 10.56 -7.03 9.53
CA LEU A 284 10.83 -8.04 8.50
C LEU A 284 11.02 -7.32 7.16
N ILE A 285 12.15 -7.54 6.53
CA ILE A 285 12.44 -7.04 5.19
C ILE A 285 12.62 -8.25 4.25
N ILE A 286 11.75 -8.35 3.25
CA ILE A 286 11.86 -9.35 2.19
C ILE A 286 12.19 -8.62 0.89
N VAL A 287 13.28 -9.01 0.24
CA VAL A 287 13.71 -8.45 -1.04
C VAL A 287 13.87 -9.53 -2.08
N SER A 288 13.72 -9.19 -3.35
CA SER A 288 14.13 -10.02 -4.48
C SER A 288 15.43 -9.47 -5.06
N LYS A 289 16.46 -10.31 -5.20
CA LYS A 289 17.77 -9.90 -5.73
C LYS A 289 17.69 -9.39 -7.18
N GLY A 290 16.79 -9.97 -7.97
CA GLY A 290 16.57 -9.61 -9.36
C GLY A 290 15.54 -8.51 -9.60
N ASP A 291 15.03 -7.85 -8.57
CA ASP A 291 13.97 -6.84 -8.70
C ASP A 291 14.43 -5.61 -9.48
N ARG A 292 13.70 -5.32 -10.57
CA ARG A 292 13.90 -4.17 -11.45
C ARG A 292 12.70 -3.21 -11.47
N VAL A 293 11.78 -3.39 -10.54
CA VAL A 293 10.63 -2.51 -10.31
C VAL A 293 10.87 -1.64 -9.09
N VAL A 294 11.39 -2.26 -8.02
CA VAL A 294 11.85 -1.60 -6.79
C VAL A 294 13.19 -2.22 -6.41
N SER A 295 14.27 -1.51 -6.65
CA SER A 295 15.64 -2.00 -6.42
C SER A 295 15.85 -2.42 -4.95
N PRO A 296 16.42 -3.61 -4.68
CA PRO A 296 16.56 -4.14 -3.32
C PRO A 296 17.61 -3.40 -2.46
N GLY A 297 18.56 -2.71 -3.09
CA GLY A 297 19.70 -2.11 -2.40
C GLY A 297 19.35 -1.22 -1.21
N PRO A 298 18.45 -0.23 -1.34
CA PRO A 298 18.08 0.61 -0.20
C PRO A 298 17.40 -0.14 0.95
N ALA A 299 16.57 -1.17 0.65
CA ALA A 299 15.92 -2.00 1.67
C ALA A 299 16.94 -2.89 2.40
N THR A 300 17.87 -3.49 1.67
CA THR A 300 19.01 -4.24 2.26
C THR A 300 19.90 -3.35 3.11
N ALA A 301 20.12 -2.09 2.68
CA ALA A 301 20.88 -1.13 3.49
C ALA A 301 20.15 -0.77 4.80
N LEU A 302 18.83 -0.60 4.77
CA LEU A 302 18.02 -0.38 5.98
C LEU A 302 18.11 -1.61 6.92
N ALA A 303 17.98 -2.83 6.38
CA ALA A 303 18.08 -4.06 7.17
C ALA A 303 19.41 -4.20 7.92
N ARG A 304 20.51 -3.71 7.34
CA ARG A 304 21.85 -3.73 7.97
C ARG A 304 22.01 -2.69 9.08
N LEU A 305 21.15 -1.70 9.12
CA LEU A 305 21.18 -0.61 10.13
C LEU A 305 20.15 -0.81 11.23
N THR A 306 19.35 -1.86 11.14
CA THR A 306 18.30 -2.23 12.10
C THR A 306 18.49 -3.68 12.53
N ASP A 307 17.80 -4.13 13.58
CA ASP A 307 17.72 -5.55 13.96
C ASP A 307 16.68 -6.32 13.10
N ALA A 308 16.53 -5.93 11.84
CA ALA A 308 15.54 -6.51 10.95
C ALA A 308 15.90 -7.96 10.56
N THR A 309 14.88 -8.82 10.52
CA THR A 309 14.98 -10.10 9.81
C THR A 309 15.00 -9.81 8.32
N LEU A 310 16.09 -10.13 7.64
CA LEU A 310 16.25 -9.98 6.18
C LEU A 310 16.10 -11.33 5.49
N LEU A 311 15.12 -11.42 4.57
CA LEU A 311 14.97 -12.55 3.64
C LEU A 311 15.25 -12.09 2.21
N GLU A 312 16.21 -12.73 1.55
CA GLU A 312 16.55 -12.47 0.15
C GLU A 312 16.01 -13.60 -0.74
N LEU A 313 15.03 -13.32 -1.58
CA LEU A 313 14.50 -14.24 -2.60
C LEU A 313 15.30 -14.13 -3.89
N ASP A 314 15.49 -15.26 -4.59
CA ASP A 314 16.29 -15.33 -5.83
C ASP A 314 15.78 -16.46 -6.76
N LYS A 315 14.48 -16.41 -7.09
CA LYS A 315 13.86 -17.36 -8.04
C LYS A 315 13.95 -16.92 -9.50
N GLY A 316 14.51 -15.72 -9.74
CA GLY A 316 14.62 -15.17 -11.08
C GLY A 316 13.35 -14.48 -11.61
N CYS A 317 12.28 -14.42 -10.82
CA CYS A 317 11.04 -13.74 -11.19
C CYS A 317 11.10 -12.21 -10.92
N GLY A 318 12.17 -11.70 -10.32
CA GLY A 318 12.34 -10.28 -9.99
C GLY A 318 11.26 -9.81 -9.01
N HIS A 319 10.55 -8.74 -9.33
CA HIS A 319 9.50 -8.21 -8.44
C HIS A 319 8.40 -9.21 -8.07
N ALA A 320 8.29 -10.31 -8.80
CA ALA A 320 7.31 -11.37 -8.55
C ALA A 320 7.86 -12.55 -7.73
N ASP A 321 9.09 -12.50 -7.24
CA ASP A 321 9.70 -13.59 -6.46
C ASP A 321 8.86 -14.07 -5.26
N PRO A 322 8.13 -13.21 -4.50
CA PRO A 322 7.27 -13.69 -3.41
C PRO A 322 6.17 -14.68 -3.86
N TRP A 323 5.72 -14.58 -5.11
CA TRP A 323 4.74 -15.52 -5.66
C TRP A 323 5.39 -16.73 -6.33
N CYS A 324 6.60 -16.58 -6.85
CA CYS A 324 7.39 -17.70 -7.39
C CYS A 324 7.96 -18.60 -6.28
N ASP A 325 8.15 -18.08 -5.09
CA ASP A 325 8.59 -18.80 -3.89
C ASP A 325 7.60 -18.59 -2.73
N ALA A 326 6.33 -18.85 -3.03
CA ALA A 326 5.22 -18.59 -2.12
C ALA A 326 5.36 -19.32 -0.78
N GLU A 327 5.98 -20.51 -0.76
CA GLU A 327 6.22 -21.28 0.46
C GLU A 327 7.21 -20.57 1.38
N THR A 328 8.39 -20.20 0.86
CA THR A 328 9.41 -19.48 1.64
C THR A 328 8.87 -18.12 2.13
N PHE A 329 8.20 -17.39 1.26
CA PHE A 329 7.58 -16.11 1.62
C PHE A 329 6.53 -16.27 2.73
N SER A 330 5.58 -17.20 2.56
CA SER A 330 4.49 -17.38 3.52
C SER A 330 4.96 -17.91 4.87
N ASN A 331 5.98 -18.78 4.89
CA ASN A 331 6.59 -19.28 6.12
C ASN A 331 7.23 -18.15 6.90
N ALA A 332 8.07 -17.33 6.25
CA ALA A 332 8.73 -16.19 6.90
C ALA A 332 7.73 -15.19 7.46
N LEU A 333 6.65 -14.91 6.71
CA LEU A 333 5.60 -14.01 7.18
C LEU A 333 4.86 -14.57 8.40
N ARG A 334 4.48 -15.87 8.39
CA ARG A 334 3.80 -16.49 9.53
C ARG A 334 4.66 -16.55 10.77
N GLU A 335 5.94 -16.93 10.64
CA GLU A 335 6.89 -16.93 11.75
C GLU A 335 7.02 -15.54 12.37
N PHE A 336 7.22 -14.51 11.55
CA PHE A 336 7.33 -13.13 12.00
C PHE A 336 6.06 -12.63 12.72
N LEU A 337 4.88 -13.04 12.29
CA LEU A 337 3.62 -12.63 12.90
C LEU A 337 3.30 -13.43 14.19
N ALA A 338 3.85 -14.63 14.37
CA ALA A 338 3.63 -15.47 15.55
C ALA A 338 4.52 -15.07 16.74
N GLU A 339 5.67 -14.46 16.51
CA GLU A 339 6.61 -14.01 17.56
C GLU A 339 6.04 -12.90 18.44
#